data_c12390a597cc711e3efd65de451439c3
#
_entry.id   c12390a597cc711e3efd65de451439c3
#
_cell.length_a   1.000
_cell.length_b   1.000
_cell.length_c   1.000
_cell.angle_alpha   90.00
_cell.angle_beta   90.00
_cell.angle_gamma   90.00
#
_symmetry.space_group_name_H-M   'P 1'
#
loop_
_entity.id
_entity.type
_entity.pdbx_description
1 polymer ?
#
loop_
_entity_poly.entity_id
_entity_poly.type
_entity_poly.pdbx_seq_one_letter_code
_entity_poly.pdbx_strand_id
1 'polypeptide(L)'
;MRILKIISLTASTIILLLVIVCAVIWTFNPLAPDVVVADPAPYGQRINDDGLIANFYPVDKPGVHPAILLLGGSEGGIGSTRMAQALQKQNYAVLALSYFGAPEQPKTLELIPLELFDQAIAWLASQPNIDGDKLAVLGTSKGAEAALIIATRHPELRAVAAGMPSSVAWQGYDPNLLKQIITPPDGSWSLKDKPIPFLPYTREYVDGPLEIYEKSLVEQSNYPEASIPIEVVGAPVLLVCGELDAIWPSCDMARQIKERATERQGPDVTVLAYEKAGHAGFGVPLETDHSRFSQLGSIGGTAEDNNFARIDSWTKTLEYLRASFEVHQEHVGN
;
A
#
# COMPACT_ATOMS: atom_id res chain seq x y z
N MET A 1 -30.57 12.78 50.99
CA MET A 1 -29.16 12.43 51.20
C MET A 1 -28.78 11.02 50.69
N ARG A 2 -29.52 9.94 50.96
CA ARG A 2 -29.20 8.57 50.48
C ARG A 2 -29.23 8.45 48.96
N ILE A 3 -30.21 9.00 48.24
CA ILE A 3 -30.35 8.92 46.80
C ILE A 3 -29.17 9.65 46.08
N LEU A 4 -28.75 10.82 46.55
CA LEU A 4 -27.61 11.53 46.01
C LEU A 4 -26.28 10.76 46.18
N LYS A 5 -26.11 10.03 47.32
CA LYS A 5 -24.94 9.20 47.54
C LYS A 5 -24.90 7.99 46.60
N ILE A 6 -26.08 7.38 46.32
CA ILE A 6 -26.19 6.25 45.40
C ILE A 6 -25.89 6.72 43.98
N ILE A 7 -26.45 7.84 43.53
CA ILE A 7 -26.17 8.43 42.20
C ILE A 7 -24.68 8.78 42.06
N SER A 8 -24.08 9.37 43.09
CA SER A 8 -22.64 9.69 43.07
C SER A 8 -21.78 8.43 43.04
N LEU A 9 -22.12 7.38 43.78
CA LEU A 9 -21.38 6.13 43.81
C LEU A 9 -21.47 5.39 42.45
N THR A 10 -22.68 5.32 41.87
CA THR A 10 -22.86 4.72 40.54
C THR A 10 -22.12 5.50 39.43
N ALA A 11 -22.17 6.83 39.44
CA ALA A 11 -21.43 7.66 38.52
C ALA A 11 -19.91 7.46 38.63
N SER A 12 -19.38 7.43 39.87
CA SER A 12 -17.95 7.16 40.10
C SER A 12 -17.52 5.77 39.63
N THR A 13 -18.36 4.76 39.81
CA THR A 13 -18.09 3.39 39.35
C THR A 13 -18.08 3.32 37.82
N ILE A 14 -19.00 4.00 37.13
CA ILE A 14 -19.05 4.07 35.66
C ILE A 14 -17.81 4.77 35.13
N ILE A 15 -17.42 5.89 35.71
CA ILE A 15 -16.22 6.61 35.32
C ILE A 15 -14.96 5.75 35.48
N LEU A 16 -14.85 5.04 36.64
CA LEU A 16 -13.72 4.15 36.88
C LEU A 16 -13.66 3.01 35.84
N LEU A 17 -14.81 2.40 35.50
CA LEU A 17 -14.88 1.38 34.47
C LEU A 17 -14.46 1.93 33.06
N LEU A 18 -14.93 3.11 32.72
CA LEU A 18 -14.53 3.76 31.46
C LEU A 18 -13.02 4.03 31.40
N VAL A 19 -12.44 4.52 32.50
CA VAL A 19 -10.98 4.74 32.60
C VAL A 19 -10.23 3.43 32.44
N ILE A 20 -10.69 2.35 33.09
CA ILE A 20 -10.07 1.02 32.95
C ILE A 20 -10.17 0.52 31.50
N VAL A 21 -11.33 0.63 30.87
CA VAL A 21 -11.53 0.22 29.46
C VAL A 21 -10.61 1.03 28.54
N CYS A 22 -10.57 2.34 28.71
CA CYS A 22 -9.65 3.19 27.92
C CYS A 22 -8.18 2.80 28.15
N ALA A 23 -7.77 2.53 29.39
CA ALA A 23 -6.41 2.11 29.69
C ALA A 23 -6.07 0.73 29.08
N VAL A 24 -7.02 -0.21 29.08
CA VAL A 24 -6.86 -1.52 28.42
C VAL A 24 -6.72 -1.34 26.91
N ILE A 25 -7.60 -0.57 26.28
CA ILE A 25 -7.51 -0.29 24.83
C ILE A 25 -6.19 0.40 24.50
N TRP A 26 -5.80 1.41 25.28
CA TRP A 26 -4.55 2.14 25.09
C TRP A 26 -3.31 1.24 25.14
N THR A 27 -3.29 0.29 26.10
CA THR A 27 -2.10 -0.52 26.39
C THR A 27 -2.02 -1.77 25.53
N PHE A 28 -3.14 -2.45 25.36
CA PHE A 28 -3.17 -3.79 24.74
C PHE A 28 -3.83 -3.80 23.36
N ASN A 29 -4.60 -2.77 23.02
CA ASN A 29 -5.36 -2.67 21.77
C ASN A 29 -6.06 -4.00 21.35
N PRO A 30 -6.96 -4.56 22.19
CA PRO A 30 -7.59 -5.85 21.91
C PRO A 30 -8.50 -5.85 20.66
N LEU A 31 -8.73 -4.67 20.08
CA LEU A 31 -9.52 -4.48 18.88
C LEU A 31 -8.63 -4.33 17.61
N ALA A 32 -7.30 -4.37 17.77
CA ALA A 32 -6.42 -4.33 16.59
C ALA A 32 -6.67 -5.55 15.69
N PRO A 33 -6.72 -5.36 14.38
CA PRO A 33 -6.79 -6.48 13.46
C PRO A 33 -5.54 -7.36 13.57
N ASP A 34 -5.72 -8.65 13.39
CA ASP A 34 -4.60 -9.59 13.33
C ASP A 34 -3.76 -9.32 12.09
N VAL A 35 -2.47 -9.11 12.28
CA VAL A 35 -1.53 -8.98 11.18
C VAL A 35 -1.13 -10.36 10.68
N VAL A 36 -1.34 -10.61 9.39
CA VAL A 36 -1.00 -11.87 8.75
C VAL A 36 0.38 -11.76 8.10
N VAL A 37 1.24 -12.74 8.40
CA VAL A 37 2.48 -12.97 7.65
C VAL A 37 2.37 -14.33 6.97
N ALA A 38 1.79 -14.34 5.78
CA ALA A 38 1.46 -15.54 5.04
C ALA A 38 2.68 -16.43 4.80
N ASP A 39 2.52 -17.76 4.94
CA ASP A 39 3.58 -18.72 4.66
C ASP A 39 3.85 -18.77 3.14
N PRO A 40 5.10 -18.55 2.69
CA PRO A 40 5.45 -18.63 1.27
C PRO A 40 5.52 -20.06 0.72
N ALA A 41 5.65 -21.10 1.58
CA ALA A 41 5.80 -22.48 1.15
C ALA A 41 4.55 -22.99 0.39
N PRO A 42 4.71 -23.91 -0.56
CA PRO A 42 5.97 -24.49 -1.06
C PRO A 42 6.62 -23.67 -2.21
N TYR A 43 6.06 -22.52 -2.59
CA TYR A 43 6.45 -21.79 -3.80
C TYR A 43 7.49 -20.70 -3.57
N GLY A 44 7.81 -20.40 -2.32
CA GLY A 44 8.75 -19.37 -1.94
C GLY A 44 9.42 -19.67 -0.61
N GLN A 45 10.24 -18.73 -0.16
CA GLN A 45 10.96 -18.81 1.11
C GLN A 45 10.79 -17.52 1.92
N ARG A 46 10.79 -17.65 3.24
CA ARG A 46 10.82 -16.52 4.17
C ARG A 46 12.21 -15.93 4.22
N ILE A 47 12.30 -14.62 4.03
CA ILE A 47 13.50 -13.83 4.30
C ILE A 47 13.30 -13.12 5.64
N ASN A 48 14.26 -13.26 6.52
CA ASN A 48 14.38 -12.53 7.77
C ASN A 48 15.88 -12.26 7.96
N ASP A 49 16.34 -11.16 7.41
CA ASP A 49 17.74 -10.82 7.33
C ASP A 49 17.91 -9.30 7.49
N ASP A 50 18.71 -8.89 8.49
CA ASP A 50 19.04 -7.49 8.80
C ASP A 50 17.82 -6.54 8.81
N GLY A 51 16.72 -6.97 9.46
CA GLY A 51 15.46 -6.22 9.54
C GLY A 51 14.56 -6.33 8.30
N LEU A 52 15.02 -6.96 7.22
CA LEU A 52 14.23 -7.25 6.05
C LEU A 52 13.33 -8.48 6.30
N ILE A 53 12.04 -8.26 6.47
CA ILE A 53 11.04 -9.33 6.59
C ILE A 53 10.24 -9.41 5.29
N ALA A 54 10.44 -10.49 4.54
CA ALA A 54 9.81 -10.65 3.22
C ALA A 54 9.53 -12.12 2.90
N ASN A 55 8.71 -12.34 1.88
CA ASN A 55 8.56 -13.62 1.21
C ASN A 55 9.18 -13.50 -0.20
N PHE A 56 10.19 -14.29 -0.48
CA PHE A 56 10.79 -14.36 -1.80
C PHE A 56 10.25 -15.55 -2.59
N TYR A 57 9.81 -15.29 -3.81
CA TYR A 57 9.30 -16.28 -4.77
C TYR A 57 10.22 -16.30 -5.98
N PRO A 58 11.24 -17.17 -6.01
CA PRO A 58 12.13 -17.31 -7.16
C PRO A 58 11.41 -17.89 -8.37
N VAL A 59 11.92 -17.64 -9.56
CA VAL A 59 11.49 -18.35 -10.77
C VAL A 59 12.21 -19.69 -10.83
N ASP A 60 11.44 -20.77 -10.92
CA ASP A 60 11.97 -22.15 -11.03
C ASP A 60 12.27 -22.50 -12.50
N LYS A 61 13.13 -21.71 -13.13
CA LYS A 61 13.63 -21.92 -14.50
C LYS A 61 15.07 -21.46 -14.61
N PRO A 62 15.90 -22.11 -15.45
CA PRO A 62 17.25 -21.63 -15.72
C PRO A 62 17.27 -20.21 -16.33
N GLY A 63 18.31 -19.45 -16.00
CA GLY A 63 18.54 -18.09 -16.53
C GLY A 63 18.30 -16.99 -15.51
N VAL A 64 18.40 -15.75 -15.97
CA VAL A 64 18.12 -14.56 -15.18
C VAL A 64 16.71 -14.05 -15.52
N HIS A 65 16.00 -13.56 -14.53
CA HIS A 65 14.60 -13.21 -14.64
C HIS A 65 14.34 -11.79 -14.14
N PRO A 66 13.37 -11.07 -14.73
CA PRO A 66 12.88 -9.82 -14.15
C PRO A 66 12.34 -10.04 -12.74
N ALA A 67 12.41 -9.01 -11.90
CA ALA A 67 11.93 -9.13 -10.54
C ALA A 67 11.05 -7.95 -10.12
N ILE A 68 10.16 -8.22 -9.17
CA ILE A 68 9.14 -7.28 -8.69
C ILE A 68 9.21 -7.19 -7.16
N LEU A 69 9.40 -5.97 -6.65
CA LEU A 69 9.12 -5.66 -5.27
C LEU A 69 7.60 -5.47 -5.11
N LEU A 70 6.96 -6.31 -4.30
CA LEU A 70 5.51 -6.30 -4.09
C LEU A 70 5.18 -5.76 -2.69
N LEU A 71 4.31 -4.75 -2.65
CA LEU A 71 3.94 -4.02 -1.44
C LEU A 71 2.42 -4.14 -1.17
N GLY A 72 2.07 -4.63 0.01
CA GLY A 72 0.70 -4.64 0.54
C GLY A 72 0.24 -3.26 0.99
N GLY A 73 -1.00 -3.16 1.45
CA GLY A 73 -1.61 -1.92 1.96
C GLY A 73 -1.43 -1.71 3.46
N SER A 74 -2.39 -1.03 4.07
CA SER A 74 -2.40 -0.69 5.50
C SER A 74 -2.75 -1.85 6.44
N GLU A 75 -2.96 -3.05 5.92
CA GLU A 75 -3.13 -4.26 6.71
C GLU A 75 -1.86 -4.71 7.44
N GLY A 76 -0.70 -4.28 6.98
CA GLY A 76 0.61 -4.68 7.50
C GLY A 76 0.97 -6.13 7.20
N GLY A 77 2.20 -6.52 7.53
CA GLY A 77 2.69 -7.87 7.29
C GLY A 77 2.71 -8.26 5.81
N ILE A 78 2.35 -9.52 5.53
CA ILE A 78 2.19 -10.06 4.17
C ILE A 78 0.86 -10.80 4.13
N GLY A 79 -0.19 -10.09 3.75
CA GLY A 79 -1.57 -10.58 3.89
C GLY A 79 -1.94 -11.74 2.97
N SER A 80 -1.23 -11.92 1.84
CA SER A 80 -1.57 -12.96 0.85
C SER A 80 -0.38 -13.33 -0.02
N THR A 81 -0.31 -14.59 -0.38
CA THR A 81 0.67 -15.12 -1.35
C THR A 81 0.16 -15.07 -2.80
N ARG A 82 -1.13 -14.81 -3.03
CA ARG A 82 -1.78 -14.97 -4.34
C ARG A 82 -1.14 -14.12 -5.44
N MET A 83 -0.92 -12.84 -5.16
CA MET A 83 -0.36 -11.92 -6.17
C MET A 83 1.08 -12.30 -6.51
N ALA A 84 1.89 -12.60 -5.50
CA ALA A 84 3.26 -13.04 -5.70
C ALA A 84 3.33 -14.34 -6.52
N GLN A 85 2.52 -15.33 -6.20
CA GLN A 85 2.45 -16.60 -6.95
C GLN A 85 1.92 -16.39 -8.38
N ALA A 86 0.96 -15.48 -8.59
CA ALA A 86 0.45 -15.17 -9.92
C ALA A 86 1.52 -14.52 -10.81
N LEU A 87 2.33 -13.61 -10.24
CA LEU A 87 3.47 -13.00 -10.92
C LEU A 87 4.60 -14.01 -11.17
N GLN A 88 4.89 -14.88 -10.19
CA GLN A 88 5.88 -15.96 -10.33
C GLN A 88 5.54 -16.88 -11.51
N LYS A 89 4.27 -17.25 -11.69
CA LYS A 89 3.78 -18.04 -12.83
C LYS A 89 4.00 -17.34 -14.19
N GLN A 90 4.16 -16.03 -14.20
CA GLN A 90 4.52 -15.25 -15.39
C GLN A 90 6.04 -15.08 -15.57
N ASN A 91 6.84 -15.84 -14.83
CA ASN A 91 8.30 -15.81 -14.81
C ASN A 91 8.91 -14.50 -14.27
N TYR A 92 8.23 -13.86 -13.34
CA TYR A 92 8.79 -12.79 -12.53
C TYR A 92 9.20 -13.34 -11.17
N ALA A 93 10.41 -13.07 -10.71
CA ALA A 93 10.75 -13.27 -9.32
C ALA A 93 10.07 -12.19 -8.48
N VAL A 94 9.60 -12.54 -7.28
CA VAL A 94 8.83 -11.59 -6.47
C VAL A 94 9.36 -11.56 -5.05
N LEU A 95 9.63 -10.35 -4.54
CA LEU A 95 9.88 -10.10 -3.13
C LEU A 95 8.65 -9.39 -2.54
N ALA A 96 7.81 -10.12 -1.82
CA ALA A 96 6.69 -9.54 -1.08
C ALA A 96 7.20 -9.05 0.29
N LEU A 97 7.30 -7.74 0.45
CA LEU A 97 7.89 -7.09 1.61
C LEU A 97 6.84 -6.80 2.69
N SER A 98 7.15 -7.14 3.94
CA SER A 98 6.51 -6.54 5.11
C SER A 98 7.30 -5.31 5.52
N TYR A 99 6.66 -4.16 5.62
CA TYR A 99 7.32 -2.93 6.05
C TYR A 99 6.83 -2.44 7.41
N PHE A 100 5.75 -3.02 7.96
CA PHE A 100 5.30 -2.85 9.34
C PHE A 100 4.38 -4.00 9.75
N GLY A 101 4.10 -4.13 11.05
CA GLY A 101 3.11 -5.04 11.63
C GLY A 101 3.57 -6.47 11.84
N ALA A 102 4.54 -6.99 11.08
CA ALA A 102 5.10 -8.31 11.31
C ALA A 102 5.75 -8.43 12.71
N PRO A 103 6.02 -9.66 13.21
CA PRO A 103 6.86 -9.81 14.39
C PRO A 103 8.16 -9.03 14.25
N GLU A 104 8.58 -8.36 15.33
CA GLU A 104 9.80 -7.52 15.40
C GLU A 104 9.75 -6.21 14.60
N GLN A 105 8.66 -5.94 13.86
CA GLN A 105 8.44 -4.67 13.18
C GLN A 105 7.58 -3.69 14.01
N PRO A 106 7.64 -2.37 13.70
CA PRO A 106 6.68 -1.41 14.25
C PRO A 106 5.24 -1.88 14.06
N LYS A 107 4.38 -1.68 15.06
CA LYS A 107 2.95 -2.03 14.98
C LYS A 107 2.11 -0.96 14.31
N THR A 108 2.67 0.22 14.11
CA THR A 108 2.06 1.38 13.47
C THR A 108 2.66 1.60 12.09
N LEU A 109 1.86 2.11 11.18
CA LEU A 109 2.34 2.64 9.90
C LEU A 109 2.78 4.10 10.14
N GLU A 110 3.90 4.28 10.79
CA GLU A 110 4.44 5.58 11.17
C GLU A 110 5.96 5.57 11.04
N LEU A 111 6.50 6.58 10.39
CA LEU A 111 7.95 6.78 10.19
C LEU A 111 8.67 5.55 9.63
N ILE A 112 7.98 4.82 8.75
CA ILE A 112 8.60 3.67 8.09
C ILE A 112 9.78 4.18 7.24
N PRO A 113 11.01 3.68 7.46
CA PRO A 113 12.18 4.19 6.77
C PRO A 113 12.17 3.82 5.30
N LEU A 114 12.32 4.79 4.42
CA LEU A 114 12.44 4.54 2.97
C LEU A 114 13.69 3.71 2.66
N GLU A 115 14.69 3.74 3.51
CA GLU A 115 15.90 2.91 3.45
C GLU A 115 15.59 1.40 3.51
N LEU A 116 14.49 1.00 4.15
CA LEU A 116 14.04 -0.40 4.14
C LEU A 116 13.71 -0.88 2.71
N PHE A 117 13.11 0.00 1.93
CA PHE A 117 12.78 -0.33 0.52
C PHE A 117 14.02 -0.27 -0.36
N ASP A 118 14.96 0.66 -0.11
CA ASP A 118 16.28 0.70 -0.76
C ASP A 118 17.01 -0.63 -0.52
N GLN A 119 17.01 -1.13 0.71
CA GLN A 119 17.58 -2.43 1.09
C GLN A 119 16.87 -3.59 0.38
N ALA A 120 15.53 -3.58 0.31
CA ALA A 120 14.75 -4.63 -0.36
C ALA A 120 15.05 -4.70 -1.87
N ILE A 121 15.18 -3.56 -2.54
CA ILE A 121 15.54 -3.47 -3.96
C ILE A 121 16.98 -3.98 -4.16
N ALA A 122 17.93 -3.54 -3.34
CA ALA A 122 19.32 -3.98 -3.41
C ALA A 122 19.44 -5.49 -3.15
N TRP A 123 18.73 -6.01 -2.15
CA TRP A 123 18.67 -7.44 -1.87
C TRP A 123 18.13 -8.21 -3.08
N LEU A 124 17.02 -7.74 -3.66
CA LEU A 124 16.41 -8.39 -4.83
C LEU A 124 17.36 -8.41 -6.03
N ALA A 125 18.01 -7.29 -6.34
CA ALA A 125 18.98 -7.15 -7.42
C ALA A 125 20.22 -8.06 -7.21
N SER A 126 20.59 -8.37 -5.98
CA SER A 126 21.76 -9.19 -5.65
C SER A 126 21.54 -10.69 -5.85
N GLN A 127 20.30 -11.15 -6.07
CA GLN A 127 20.02 -12.57 -6.22
C GLN A 127 20.57 -13.12 -7.53
N PRO A 128 21.22 -14.30 -7.53
CA PRO A 128 21.99 -14.79 -8.69
C PRO A 128 21.16 -15.04 -9.96
N ASN A 129 19.85 -15.26 -9.82
CA ASN A 129 18.95 -15.54 -10.94
C ASN A 129 18.08 -14.32 -11.30
N ILE A 130 18.43 -13.12 -10.84
CA ILE A 130 17.71 -11.88 -11.13
C ILE A 130 18.48 -11.06 -12.16
N ASP A 131 17.76 -10.54 -13.14
CA ASP A 131 18.23 -9.49 -14.03
C ASP A 131 18.08 -8.14 -13.30
N GLY A 132 19.19 -7.66 -12.72
CA GLY A 132 19.20 -6.41 -11.94
C GLY A 132 18.81 -5.17 -12.75
N ASP A 133 18.87 -5.26 -14.09
CA ASP A 133 18.43 -4.18 -14.97
C ASP A 133 16.92 -4.26 -15.28
N LYS A 134 16.21 -5.27 -14.76
CA LYS A 134 14.77 -5.51 -14.98
C LYS A 134 14.02 -5.62 -13.66
N LEU A 135 14.03 -4.54 -12.90
CA LEU A 135 13.32 -4.42 -11.63
C LEU A 135 12.07 -3.57 -11.77
N ALA A 136 11.00 -3.96 -11.09
CA ALA A 136 9.77 -3.20 -10.99
C ALA A 136 9.28 -3.13 -9.55
N VAL A 137 8.44 -2.15 -9.25
CA VAL A 137 7.68 -2.09 -8.01
C VAL A 137 6.18 -2.15 -8.31
N LEU A 138 5.46 -2.97 -7.54
CA LEU A 138 4.01 -3.07 -7.59
C LEU A 138 3.44 -2.92 -6.19
N GLY A 139 2.53 -1.99 -6.01
CA GLY A 139 1.90 -1.72 -4.72
C GLY A 139 0.39 -1.55 -4.80
N THR A 140 -0.30 -1.77 -3.68
CA THR A 140 -1.74 -1.58 -3.55
C THR A 140 -2.06 -0.70 -2.35
N SER A 141 -2.96 0.27 -2.51
CA SER A 141 -3.39 1.17 -1.41
C SER A 141 -2.18 1.90 -0.80
N LYS A 142 -1.91 1.80 0.50
CA LYS A 142 -0.69 2.36 1.11
C LYS A 142 0.61 1.83 0.47
N GLY A 143 0.61 0.60 -0.01
CA GLY A 143 1.74 0.08 -0.79
C GLY A 143 1.85 0.72 -2.18
N ALA A 144 0.76 1.20 -2.78
CA ALA A 144 0.79 1.98 -4.01
C ALA A 144 1.38 3.39 -3.78
N GLU A 145 1.03 4.03 -2.65
CA GLU A 145 1.68 5.27 -2.21
C GLU A 145 3.19 5.06 -2.03
N ALA A 146 3.59 4.00 -1.31
CA ALA A 146 4.99 3.63 -1.14
C ALA A 146 5.69 3.38 -2.49
N ALA A 147 5.08 2.62 -3.40
CA ALA A 147 5.64 2.30 -4.70
C ALA A 147 5.94 3.55 -5.53
N LEU A 148 5.04 4.54 -5.52
CA LEU A 148 5.25 5.82 -6.19
C LEU A 148 6.36 6.65 -5.55
N ILE A 149 6.41 6.71 -4.21
CA ILE A 149 7.48 7.41 -3.47
C ILE A 149 8.84 6.75 -3.73
N ILE A 150 8.92 5.42 -3.66
CA ILE A 150 10.15 4.65 -3.93
C ILE A 150 10.64 4.92 -5.35
N ALA A 151 9.75 4.94 -6.33
CA ALA A 151 10.11 5.16 -7.73
C ALA A 151 10.75 6.55 -7.97
N THR A 152 10.47 7.54 -7.13
CA THR A 152 11.15 8.84 -7.20
C THR A 152 12.64 8.78 -6.79
N ARG A 153 13.03 7.69 -6.11
CA ARG A 153 14.39 7.49 -5.57
C ARG A 153 15.20 6.45 -6.36
N HIS A 154 14.50 5.63 -7.17
CA HIS A 154 15.04 4.50 -7.89
C HIS A 154 14.84 4.64 -9.40
N PRO A 155 15.65 5.49 -10.07
CA PRO A 155 15.54 5.71 -11.53
C PRO A 155 15.88 4.45 -12.35
N GLU A 156 16.52 3.45 -11.74
CA GLU A 156 16.83 2.15 -12.35
C GLU A 156 15.60 1.24 -12.51
N LEU A 157 14.49 1.52 -11.85
CA LEU A 157 13.26 0.74 -12.03
C LEU A 157 12.76 0.84 -13.48
N ARG A 158 12.23 -0.25 -13.99
CA ARG A 158 11.69 -0.34 -15.36
C ARG A 158 10.19 -0.19 -15.45
N ALA A 159 9.49 -0.41 -14.34
CA ALA A 159 8.04 -0.29 -14.28
C ALA A 159 7.58 0.04 -12.86
N VAL A 160 6.52 0.83 -12.77
CA VAL A 160 5.81 1.13 -11.52
C VAL A 160 4.34 0.85 -11.73
N ALA A 161 3.76 -0.09 -10.97
CA ALA A 161 2.33 -0.37 -11.01
C ALA A 161 1.70 -0.07 -9.64
N ALA A 162 0.68 0.76 -9.61
CA ALA A 162 0.03 1.22 -8.38
C ALA A 162 -1.48 1.04 -8.46
N GLY A 163 -2.02 0.11 -7.66
CA GLY A 163 -3.45 -0.12 -7.52
C GLY A 163 -4.04 0.72 -6.39
N MET A 164 -5.11 1.44 -6.64
CA MET A 164 -5.71 2.41 -5.73
C MET A 164 -4.67 3.41 -5.21
N PRO A 165 -4.06 4.21 -6.13
CA PRO A 165 -2.91 5.06 -5.82
C PRO A 165 -3.26 6.28 -4.97
N SER A 166 -2.25 6.92 -4.41
CA SER A 166 -2.31 8.25 -3.80
C SER A 166 -1.39 9.23 -4.52
N SER A 167 -1.84 10.47 -4.69
CA SER A 167 -1.03 11.59 -5.24
C SER A 167 -0.16 12.28 -4.19
N VAL A 168 -0.36 11.97 -2.92
CA VAL A 168 0.34 12.57 -1.78
C VAL A 168 0.87 11.50 -0.83
N ALA A 169 1.93 11.83 -0.08
CA ALA A 169 2.29 11.09 1.11
C ALA A 169 1.34 11.46 2.24
N TRP A 170 0.77 10.47 2.92
CA TRP A 170 -0.19 10.67 3.99
C TRP A 170 0.43 10.58 5.37
N GLN A 171 -0.25 11.18 6.34
CA GLN A 171 -0.03 10.93 7.76
C GLN A 171 -0.03 9.43 8.05
N GLY A 172 0.69 9.02 9.10
CA GLY A 172 0.74 7.64 9.57
C GLY A 172 -0.59 7.14 10.14
N TYR A 173 -0.63 5.86 10.41
CA TYR A 173 -1.80 5.17 10.93
C TYR A 173 -1.43 4.31 12.15
N ASP A 174 -2.14 4.53 13.27
CA ASP A 174 -2.10 3.66 14.45
C ASP A 174 -3.41 2.84 14.49
N PRO A 175 -3.37 1.52 14.47
CA PRO A 175 -4.58 0.68 14.61
C PRO A 175 -5.29 0.88 15.97
N ASN A 176 -4.64 1.52 16.95
CA ASN A 176 -5.26 1.94 18.19
C ASN A 176 -5.99 3.27 18.00
N LEU A 177 -7.32 3.20 17.86
CA LEU A 177 -8.16 4.37 17.61
C LEU A 177 -7.99 5.48 18.66
N LEU A 178 -7.80 5.13 19.95
CA LEU A 178 -7.57 6.14 20.99
C LEU A 178 -6.25 6.88 20.77
N LYS A 179 -5.19 6.15 20.40
CA LYS A 179 -3.89 6.77 20.07
C LYS A 179 -4.00 7.59 18.79
N GLN A 180 -4.63 7.06 17.77
CA GLN A 180 -4.86 7.77 16.50
C GLN A 180 -5.52 9.15 16.72
N ILE A 181 -6.45 9.25 17.69
CA ILE A 181 -7.18 10.50 17.98
C ILE A 181 -6.40 11.41 18.94
N ILE A 182 -5.83 10.85 20.02
CA ILE A 182 -5.25 11.63 21.11
C ILE A 182 -3.79 12.02 20.82
N THR A 183 -3.04 11.09 20.24
CA THR A 183 -1.62 11.27 19.86
C THR A 183 -1.44 10.82 18.41
N PRO A 184 -2.00 11.59 17.44
CA PRO A 184 -1.96 11.17 16.05
C PRO A 184 -0.52 10.90 15.61
N PRO A 185 -0.28 9.84 14.81
CA PRO A 185 1.03 9.53 14.27
C PRO A 185 1.62 10.68 13.45
N ASP A 186 2.92 10.68 13.31
CA ASP A 186 3.66 11.49 12.36
C ASP A 186 3.38 11.02 10.91
N GLY A 187 4.19 11.38 9.92
CA GLY A 187 4.06 10.87 8.55
C GLY A 187 4.20 9.35 8.47
N SER A 188 3.61 8.72 7.45
CA SER A 188 3.79 7.28 7.23
C SER A 188 5.24 6.90 6.98
N TRP A 189 6.00 7.77 6.31
CA TRP A 189 7.32 7.48 5.78
C TRP A 189 8.38 8.41 6.36
N SER A 190 9.59 7.89 6.53
CA SER A 190 10.74 8.66 6.98
C SER A 190 11.94 8.47 6.04
N LEU A 191 12.82 9.45 6.05
CA LEU A 191 14.13 9.40 5.39
C LEU A 191 15.18 9.94 6.36
N LYS A 192 16.22 9.14 6.67
CA LYS A 192 17.24 9.50 7.66
C LYS A 192 16.63 9.91 9.00
N ASP A 193 15.74 9.05 9.50
CA ASP A 193 15.02 9.21 10.77
C ASP A 193 14.14 10.47 10.89
N LYS A 194 13.79 11.11 9.77
CA LYS A 194 12.90 12.26 9.74
C LYS A 194 11.69 11.98 8.86
N PRO A 195 10.49 12.41 9.27
CA PRO A 195 9.34 12.28 8.39
C PRO A 195 9.61 13.01 7.07
N ILE A 196 9.23 12.39 5.95
CA ILE A 196 9.10 13.15 4.71
C ILE A 196 7.86 14.04 4.81
N PRO A 197 7.75 15.12 4.02
CA PRO A 197 6.54 15.94 4.00
C PRO A 197 5.30 15.08 3.71
N PHE A 198 4.23 15.30 4.44
CA PHE A 198 2.99 14.53 4.33
C PHE A 198 1.75 15.41 4.52
N LEU A 199 0.62 14.94 4.02
CA LEU A 199 -0.68 15.57 4.22
C LEU A 199 -1.32 14.98 5.49
N PRO A 200 -1.61 15.82 6.52
CA PRO A 200 -2.25 15.34 7.73
C PRO A 200 -3.74 15.05 7.49
N TYR A 201 -4.28 14.11 8.27
CA TYR A 201 -5.72 13.85 8.26
C TYR A 201 -6.50 14.99 8.87
N THR A 202 -7.68 15.27 8.29
CA THR A 202 -8.63 16.23 8.87
C THR A 202 -8.97 15.87 10.31
N ARG A 203 -9.19 16.89 11.13
CA ARG A 203 -9.69 16.72 12.51
C ARG A 203 -11.17 17.01 12.63
N GLU A 204 -11.84 17.30 11.52
CA GLU A 204 -13.27 17.47 11.48
C GLU A 204 -14.00 16.15 11.70
N TYR A 205 -15.24 16.23 12.16
CA TYR A 205 -16.12 15.07 12.20
C TYR A 205 -16.42 14.59 10.78
N VAL A 206 -16.38 13.26 10.59
CA VAL A 206 -16.59 12.60 9.30
C VAL A 206 -17.41 11.32 9.48
N ASP A 207 -18.13 10.93 8.45
CA ASP A 207 -19.01 9.75 8.44
C ASP A 207 -18.31 8.47 7.89
N GLY A 208 -17.02 8.52 7.61
CA GLY A 208 -16.30 7.36 7.11
C GLY A 208 -14.92 7.66 6.59
N PRO A 209 -14.17 6.63 6.18
CA PRO A 209 -12.78 6.80 5.74
C PRO A 209 -12.67 7.69 4.49
N LEU A 210 -13.54 7.54 3.50
CA LEU A 210 -13.51 8.36 2.28
C LEU A 210 -13.55 9.86 2.59
N GLU A 211 -14.47 10.28 3.47
CA GLU A 211 -14.61 11.69 3.84
C GLU A 211 -13.37 12.24 4.58
N ILE A 212 -12.64 11.38 5.34
CA ILE A 212 -11.37 11.78 5.95
C ILE A 212 -10.40 12.26 4.87
N TYR A 213 -10.22 11.44 3.84
CA TYR A 213 -9.27 11.72 2.78
C TYR A 213 -9.73 12.86 1.87
N GLU A 214 -11.02 12.93 1.51
CA GLU A 214 -11.57 14.02 0.71
C GLU A 214 -11.39 15.38 1.39
N LYS A 215 -11.76 15.49 2.67
CA LYS A 215 -11.59 16.74 3.44
C LYS A 215 -10.10 17.09 3.62
N SER A 216 -9.25 16.11 3.80
CA SER A 216 -7.81 16.37 3.91
C SER A 216 -7.23 16.86 2.59
N LEU A 217 -7.66 16.32 1.44
CA LEU A 217 -7.20 16.78 0.12
C LEU A 217 -7.60 18.24 -0.18
N VAL A 218 -8.67 18.75 0.39
CA VAL A 218 -9.02 20.20 0.27
C VAL A 218 -7.88 21.08 0.81
N GLU A 219 -7.16 20.59 1.82
CA GLU A 219 -6.05 21.32 2.45
C GLU A 219 -4.70 21.09 1.75
N GLN A 220 -4.64 20.29 0.67
CA GLN A 220 -3.37 19.93 -0.01
C GLN A 220 -2.56 21.16 -0.45
N SER A 221 -3.22 22.25 -0.83
CA SER A 221 -2.55 23.50 -1.21
C SER A 221 -1.72 24.13 -0.08
N ASN A 222 -2.03 23.80 1.18
CA ASN A 222 -1.28 24.22 2.36
C ASN A 222 -0.09 23.30 2.66
N TYR A 223 -0.01 22.15 1.98
CA TYR A 223 1.03 21.11 2.14
C TYR A 223 1.58 20.70 0.78
N PRO A 224 2.08 21.61 -0.06
CA PRO A 224 2.47 21.30 -1.45
C PRO A 224 3.59 20.26 -1.53
N GLU A 225 4.47 20.20 -0.52
CA GLU A 225 5.57 19.24 -0.46
C GLU A 225 5.10 17.81 -0.14
N ALA A 226 3.85 17.62 0.34
CA ALA A 226 3.27 16.30 0.53
C ALA A 226 2.95 15.60 -0.80
N SER A 227 2.83 16.37 -1.90
CA SER A 227 2.58 15.82 -3.23
C SER A 227 3.78 14.99 -3.71
N ILE A 228 3.50 13.75 -4.12
CA ILE A 228 4.54 12.86 -4.66
C ILE A 228 5.10 13.47 -5.96
N PRO A 229 6.42 13.71 -6.05
CA PRO A 229 7.03 14.34 -7.22
C PRO A 229 7.19 13.34 -8.37
N ILE A 230 6.06 12.95 -8.97
CA ILE A 230 6.00 11.92 -10.02
C ILE A 230 6.87 12.26 -11.23
N GLU A 231 7.13 13.53 -11.47
CA GLU A 231 7.94 14.03 -12.58
C GLU A 231 9.40 13.57 -12.55
N VAL A 232 9.91 13.11 -11.39
CA VAL A 232 11.30 12.62 -11.30
C VAL A 232 11.40 11.09 -11.47
N VAL A 233 10.28 10.40 -11.62
CA VAL A 233 10.27 8.94 -11.85
C VAL A 233 10.79 8.65 -13.25
N GLY A 234 11.78 7.74 -13.33
CA GLY A 234 12.43 7.38 -14.61
C GLY A 234 11.69 6.30 -15.41
N ALA A 235 10.74 5.60 -14.81
CA ALA A 235 10.01 4.49 -15.40
C ALA A 235 8.60 4.90 -15.83
N PRO A 236 7.99 4.25 -16.85
CA PRO A 236 6.55 4.38 -17.08
C PRO A 236 5.76 3.97 -15.83
N VAL A 237 4.57 4.53 -15.67
CA VAL A 237 3.71 4.31 -14.49
C VAL A 237 2.33 3.84 -14.91
N LEU A 238 1.87 2.73 -14.34
CA LEU A 238 0.50 2.22 -14.47
C LEU A 238 -0.27 2.47 -13.19
N LEU A 239 -1.38 3.21 -13.27
CA LEU A 239 -2.30 3.46 -12.17
C LEU A 239 -3.62 2.74 -12.44
N VAL A 240 -4.12 2.02 -11.43
CA VAL A 240 -5.43 1.35 -11.49
C VAL A 240 -6.29 1.89 -10.36
N CYS A 241 -7.50 2.37 -10.65
CA CYS A 241 -8.38 2.95 -9.64
C CYS A 241 -9.86 2.59 -9.86
N GLY A 242 -10.66 2.73 -8.80
CA GLY A 242 -12.10 2.55 -8.82
C GLY A 242 -12.83 3.86 -8.48
N GLU A 243 -13.82 4.24 -9.29
CA GLU A 243 -14.58 5.48 -9.06
C GLU A 243 -15.52 5.38 -7.84
N LEU A 244 -15.85 4.15 -7.41
CA LEU A 244 -16.66 3.90 -6.21
C LEU A 244 -15.78 3.46 -5.03
N ASP A 245 -14.52 3.88 -5.00
CA ASP A 245 -13.61 3.62 -3.88
C ASP A 245 -14.14 4.27 -2.59
N ALA A 246 -14.47 3.43 -1.59
CA ALA A 246 -15.06 3.88 -0.33
C ALA A 246 -14.00 4.11 0.78
N ILE A 247 -12.72 3.96 0.45
CA ILE A 247 -11.61 4.24 1.39
C ILE A 247 -11.03 5.62 1.12
N TRP A 248 -10.57 5.91 -0.10
CA TRP A 248 -10.04 7.20 -0.50
C TRP A 248 -10.33 7.47 -2.00
N PRO A 249 -10.27 8.72 -2.48
CA PRO A 249 -10.63 9.07 -3.85
C PRO A 249 -9.50 8.68 -4.83
N SER A 250 -9.25 7.36 -5.00
CA SER A 250 -8.11 6.84 -5.76
C SER A 250 -8.07 7.30 -7.21
N CYS A 251 -9.23 7.44 -7.88
CA CYS A 251 -9.27 7.90 -9.26
C CYS A 251 -8.99 9.39 -9.40
N ASP A 252 -9.43 10.23 -8.47
CA ASP A 252 -9.08 11.65 -8.47
C ASP A 252 -7.58 11.84 -8.26
N MET A 253 -7.00 11.11 -7.31
CA MET A 253 -5.56 11.12 -7.08
C MET A 253 -4.78 10.56 -8.27
N ALA A 254 -5.27 9.52 -8.96
CA ALA A 254 -4.65 9.01 -10.19
C ALA A 254 -4.65 10.05 -11.31
N ARG A 255 -5.73 10.80 -11.46
CA ARG A 255 -5.82 11.91 -12.43
C ARG A 255 -4.85 13.03 -12.09
N GLN A 256 -4.73 13.43 -10.83
CA GLN A 256 -3.75 14.42 -10.36
C GLN A 256 -2.30 13.99 -10.67
N ILE A 257 -1.96 12.70 -10.45
CA ILE A 257 -0.64 12.17 -10.80
C ILE A 257 -0.37 12.29 -12.30
N LYS A 258 -1.33 11.89 -13.14
CA LYS A 258 -1.20 11.97 -14.59
C LYS A 258 -1.07 13.40 -15.09
N GLU A 259 -1.88 14.32 -14.57
CA GLU A 259 -1.85 15.74 -14.88
C GLU A 259 -0.47 16.33 -14.54
N ARG A 260 0.00 16.12 -13.30
CA ARG A 260 1.31 16.58 -12.84
C ARG A 260 2.46 16.01 -13.70
N ALA A 261 2.42 14.73 -14.05
CA ALA A 261 3.41 14.12 -14.91
C ALA A 261 3.42 14.78 -16.30
N THR A 262 2.26 15.05 -16.86
CA THR A 262 2.11 15.72 -18.16
C THR A 262 2.64 17.17 -18.12
N GLU A 263 2.21 17.95 -17.14
CA GLU A 263 2.59 19.36 -16.98
C GLU A 263 4.08 19.55 -16.73
N ARG A 264 4.72 18.62 -16.03
CA ARG A 264 6.12 18.69 -15.62
C ARG A 264 7.05 17.85 -16.49
N GLN A 265 6.56 17.32 -17.63
CA GLN A 265 7.34 16.49 -18.56
C GLN A 265 7.99 15.27 -17.86
N GLY A 266 7.23 14.66 -16.95
CA GLY A 266 7.61 13.44 -16.23
C GLY A 266 7.38 12.18 -17.07
N PRO A 267 7.25 11.01 -16.40
CA PRO A 267 7.07 9.73 -17.07
C PRO A 267 5.73 9.63 -17.81
N ASP A 268 5.63 8.64 -18.70
CA ASP A 268 4.35 8.21 -19.24
C ASP A 268 3.50 7.58 -18.14
N VAL A 269 2.29 8.12 -17.92
CA VAL A 269 1.34 7.65 -16.91
C VAL A 269 0.08 7.14 -17.57
N THR A 270 -0.15 5.83 -17.51
CA THR A 270 -1.39 5.19 -17.92
C THR A 270 -2.32 5.05 -16.74
N VAL A 271 -3.57 5.50 -16.88
CA VAL A 271 -4.62 5.35 -15.85
C VAL A 271 -5.70 4.39 -16.36
N LEU A 272 -5.97 3.34 -15.60
CA LEU A 272 -7.09 2.43 -15.78
C LEU A 272 -8.14 2.75 -14.70
N ALA A 273 -9.14 3.53 -15.05
CA ALA A 273 -10.23 3.90 -14.16
C ALA A 273 -11.45 3.01 -14.43
N TYR A 274 -12.00 2.42 -13.36
CA TYR A 274 -13.16 1.52 -13.43
C TYR A 274 -14.35 2.16 -12.73
N GLU A 275 -15.34 2.57 -13.54
CA GLU A 275 -16.50 3.36 -13.13
C GLU A 275 -17.29 2.74 -11.98
N LYS A 276 -17.40 1.40 -11.94
CA LYS A 276 -18.21 0.68 -10.94
C LYS A 276 -17.39 -0.04 -9.87
N ALA A 277 -16.07 0.00 -9.96
CA ALA A 277 -15.21 -0.63 -8.97
C ALA A 277 -14.94 0.28 -7.77
N GLY A 278 -14.74 -0.34 -6.61
CA GLY A 278 -14.27 0.29 -5.38
C GLY A 278 -12.81 -0.01 -5.10
N HIS A 279 -12.40 0.13 -3.83
CA HIS A 279 -11.02 -0.06 -3.37
C HIS A 279 -10.48 -1.48 -3.58
N ALA A 280 -11.37 -2.48 -3.75
CA ALA A 280 -10.98 -3.86 -4.03
C ALA A 280 -10.83 -4.18 -5.52
N GLY A 281 -10.93 -3.20 -6.42
CA GLY A 281 -10.92 -3.38 -7.89
C GLY A 281 -9.57 -3.72 -8.50
N PHE A 282 -8.48 -3.81 -7.72
CA PHE A 282 -7.17 -4.23 -8.19
C PHE A 282 -6.68 -5.50 -7.48
N GLY A 283 -6.01 -6.37 -8.21
CA GLY A 283 -5.42 -7.61 -7.71
C GLY A 283 -5.73 -8.81 -8.59
N VAL A 284 -5.28 -9.99 -8.15
CA VAL A 284 -5.57 -11.25 -8.86
C VAL A 284 -7.07 -11.54 -8.81
N PRO A 285 -7.72 -11.82 -9.96
CA PRO A 285 -9.14 -12.16 -10.00
C PRO A 285 -9.51 -13.32 -9.07
N LEU A 286 -10.74 -13.34 -8.58
CA LEU A 286 -11.28 -14.43 -7.79
C LEU A 286 -12.32 -15.20 -8.58
N GLU A 287 -12.34 -16.52 -8.41
CA GLU A 287 -13.48 -17.32 -8.84
C GLU A 287 -14.71 -16.97 -7.99
N THR A 288 -15.90 -17.05 -8.57
CA THR A 288 -17.14 -16.63 -7.91
C THR A 288 -17.50 -17.46 -6.67
N ASP A 289 -16.99 -18.69 -6.58
CA ASP A 289 -17.13 -19.60 -5.43
C ASP A 289 -16.02 -19.43 -4.39
N HIS A 290 -15.06 -18.53 -4.63
CA HIS A 290 -14.00 -18.27 -3.68
C HIS A 290 -14.55 -17.63 -2.39
N SER A 291 -14.13 -18.13 -1.22
CA SER A 291 -14.62 -17.70 0.09
C SER A 291 -14.51 -16.19 0.38
N ARG A 292 -13.62 -15.49 -0.29
CA ARG A 292 -13.46 -14.03 -0.19
C ARG A 292 -14.16 -13.25 -1.29
N PHE A 293 -14.89 -13.89 -2.21
CA PHE A 293 -15.48 -13.18 -3.35
C PHE A 293 -16.43 -12.07 -2.90
N SER A 294 -17.34 -12.38 -1.99
CA SER A 294 -18.31 -11.39 -1.46
C SER A 294 -17.64 -10.22 -0.73
N GLN A 295 -16.44 -10.43 -0.18
CA GLN A 295 -15.69 -9.38 0.51
C GLN A 295 -15.16 -8.29 -0.44
N LEU A 296 -15.09 -8.58 -1.75
CA LEU A 296 -14.67 -7.58 -2.74
C LEU A 296 -15.58 -6.34 -2.75
N GLY A 297 -16.85 -6.47 -2.37
CA GLY A 297 -17.79 -5.36 -2.31
C GLY A 297 -17.77 -4.56 -1.01
N SER A 298 -16.96 -4.94 -0.02
CA SER A 298 -17.01 -4.34 1.34
C SER A 298 -16.45 -2.92 1.44
N ILE A 299 -15.65 -2.50 0.46
CA ILE A 299 -14.96 -1.20 0.44
C ILE A 299 -15.23 -0.45 -0.87
N GLY A 300 -16.50 -0.42 -1.27
CA GLY A 300 -17.01 0.25 -2.47
C GLY A 300 -17.20 -0.67 -3.66
N GLY A 301 -18.13 -0.31 -4.54
CA GLY A 301 -18.54 -1.13 -5.67
C GLY A 301 -19.26 -2.41 -5.24
N THR A 302 -19.54 -3.30 -6.21
CA THR A 302 -20.03 -4.66 -5.95
C THR A 302 -18.90 -5.68 -6.04
N ALA A 303 -19.11 -6.91 -5.55
CA ALA A 303 -18.11 -7.97 -5.69
C ALA A 303 -17.85 -8.29 -7.16
N GLU A 304 -18.90 -8.33 -7.98
CA GLU A 304 -18.85 -8.60 -9.41
C GLU A 304 -18.11 -7.50 -10.17
N ASP A 305 -18.44 -6.22 -9.91
CA ASP A 305 -17.80 -5.07 -10.58
C ASP A 305 -16.32 -4.95 -10.19
N ASN A 306 -15.99 -5.18 -8.92
CA ASN A 306 -14.60 -5.23 -8.47
C ASN A 306 -13.83 -6.39 -9.11
N ASN A 307 -14.45 -7.57 -9.22
CA ASN A 307 -13.78 -8.70 -9.86
C ASN A 307 -13.65 -8.51 -11.38
N PHE A 308 -14.61 -7.87 -12.03
CA PHE A 308 -14.48 -7.45 -13.42
C PHE A 308 -13.28 -6.51 -13.61
N ALA A 309 -13.15 -5.50 -12.75
CA ALA A 309 -12.01 -4.60 -12.77
C ALA A 309 -10.69 -5.35 -12.56
N ARG A 310 -10.65 -6.34 -11.65
CA ARG A 310 -9.48 -7.20 -11.44
C ARG A 310 -9.13 -8.00 -12.69
N ILE A 311 -10.09 -8.61 -13.37
CA ILE A 311 -9.83 -9.41 -14.57
C ILE A 311 -9.17 -8.57 -15.66
N ASP A 312 -9.73 -7.40 -15.95
CA ASP A 312 -9.21 -6.51 -16.98
C ASP A 312 -7.89 -5.85 -16.57
N SER A 313 -7.84 -5.25 -15.36
CA SER A 313 -6.63 -4.55 -14.88
C SER A 313 -5.45 -5.50 -14.68
N TRP A 314 -5.70 -6.73 -14.21
CA TRP A 314 -4.63 -7.73 -14.04
C TRP A 314 -4.01 -8.12 -15.37
N THR A 315 -4.85 -8.36 -16.39
CA THR A 315 -4.39 -8.66 -17.76
C THR A 315 -3.52 -7.52 -18.28
N LYS A 316 -4.01 -6.28 -18.18
CA LYS A 316 -3.29 -5.09 -18.62
C LYS A 316 -2.01 -4.82 -17.80
N THR A 317 -2.01 -5.15 -16.51
CA THR A 317 -0.80 -5.05 -15.68
C THR A 317 0.28 -6.02 -16.15
N LEU A 318 -0.08 -7.25 -16.51
CA LEU A 318 0.87 -8.23 -17.03
C LEU A 318 1.41 -7.83 -18.41
N GLU A 319 0.56 -7.27 -19.27
CA GLU A 319 0.98 -6.71 -20.58
C GLU A 319 1.93 -5.54 -20.40
N TYR A 320 1.58 -4.62 -19.50
CA TYR A 320 2.40 -3.46 -19.15
C TYR A 320 3.78 -3.86 -18.62
N LEU A 321 3.85 -4.78 -17.65
CA LEU A 321 5.13 -5.26 -17.11
C LEU A 321 5.99 -5.91 -18.20
N ARG A 322 5.39 -6.74 -19.07
CA ARG A 322 6.10 -7.35 -20.19
C ARG A 322 6.70 -6.32 -21.11
N ALA A 323 5.89 -5.37 -21.58
CA ALA A 323 6.34 -4.30 -22.47
C ALA A 323 7.46 -3.46 -21.86
N SER A 324 7.34 -3.12 -20.55
CA SER A 324 8.36 -2.31 -19.86
C SER A 324 9.71 -3.03 -19.72
N PHE A 325 9.71 -4.36 -19.62
CA PHE A 325 10.94 -5.15 -19.54
C PHE A 325 11.54 -5.49 -20.92
N GLU A 326 10.77 -5.44 -22.01
CA GLU A 326 11.22 -5.73 -23.37
C GLU A 326 11.89 -4.55 -24.07
N VAL A 327 11.44 -3.31 -23.85
CA VAL A 327 11.89 -2.08 -24.55
C VAL A 327 13.40 -1.83 -24.45
N HIS A 328 14.13 -2.50 -23.54
CA HIS A 328 15.58 -2.28 -23.35
C HIS A 328 16.48 -3.17 -24.19
N GLN A 329 15.98 -4.17 -24.90
CA GLN A 329 16.81 -5.01 -25.76
C GLN A 329 17.23 -4.31 -27.08
N GLU A 330 16.49 -3.28 -27.51
CA GLU A 330 16.78 -2.59 -28.78
C GLU A 330 17.84 -1.48 -28.70
N HIS A 331 18.16 -0.98 -27.49
CA HIS A 331 19.13 0.12 -27.32
C HIS A 331 20.58 -0.34 -27.03
N VAL A 332 20.82 -1.62 -26.82
CA VAL A 332 22.17 -2.19 -26.58
C VAL A 332 22.77 -2.84 -27.85
N GLY A 333 22.03 -2.85 -28.94
CA GLY A 333 22.34 -3.54 -30.18
C GLY A 333 22.78 -2.65 -31.36
N ASN A 334 23.17 -1.38 -31.12
CA ASN A 334 23.75 -0.54 -32.20
C ASN A 334 25.09 0.07 -31.80
#